data_91bff4453fe20dcbb2208e46d2c4285a
#
_entry.id   91bff4453fe20dcbb2208e46d2c4285a
#
_cell.length_a   1.000
_cell.length_b   1.000
_cell.length_c   1.000
_cell.angle_alpha   90.00
_cell.angle_beta   90.00
_cell.angle_gamma   90.00
#
_symmetry.space_group_name_H-M   'P 1'
#
loop_
_entity.id
_entity.type
_entity.pdbx_description
1 polymer ?
#
loop_
_entity_poly.entity_id
_entity_poly.type
_entity_poly.pdbx_seq_one_letter_code
_entity_poly.pdbx_strand_id
1 'polypeptide(L)'
;MEYRIETKEPFSVVGYLRHFHNDTSYELIPAWWQEMMEQGMPLDGEFGVCIDADGCEFDYIIADRYTPGQPIPDGCVTREIPGGMWAVFPCTLATLQDVNTKMWRDWLPACREYRLRYNCNLEFYYPLNKEDPPSSKAELWLPITPA
;
A
#
# COMPACT_ATOMS: atom_id res chain seq x y z
N MET A 1 2.54 -17.07 -9.14
CA MET A 1 2.59 -15.60 -9.07
C MET A 1 3.97 -15.20 -8.61
N GLU A 2 4.56 -14.22 -9.26
CA GLU A 2 5.92 -13.76 -8.93
C GLU A 2 5.94 -13.00 -7.60
N TYR A 3 6.91 -13.32 -6.75
CA TYR A 3 7.16 -12.58 -5.52
C TYR A 3 8.60 -12.83 -5.04
N ARG A 4 9.06 -11.96 -4.13
CA ARG A 4 10.32 -12.15 -3.43
C ARG A 4 10.13 -11.86 -1.95
N ILE A 5 11.05 -12.35 -1.13
CA ILE A 5 11.05 -12.10 0.32
C ILE A 5 12.13 -11.07 0.63
N GLU A 6 11.76 -10.03 1.36
CA GLU A 6 12.69 -9.01 1.83
C GLU A 6 12.51 -8.77 3.33
N THR A 7 13.59 -8.46 4.02
CA THR A 7 13.55 -7.96 5.40
C THR A 7 13.80 -6.46 5.36
N LYS A 8 12.94 -5.71 6.04
CA LYS A 8 13.01 -4.24 6.07
C LYS A 8 13.05 -3.74 7.52
N GLU A 9 13.80 -2.66 7.72
CA GLU A 9 13.77 -1.91 8.97
C GLU A 9 12.40 -1.23 9.14
N PRO A 10 11.98 -0.94 10.39
CA PRO A 10 10.78 -0.13 10.58
C PRO A 10 10.97 1.25 9.95
N PHE A 11 9.89 1.82 9.43
CA PHE A 11 9.91 3.14 8.85
C PHE A 11 8.59 3.85 9.11
N SER A 12 8.61 5.18 8.99
CA SER A 12 7.41 5.99 9.18
C SER A 12 6.89 6.51 7.85
N VAL A 13 5.59 6.73 7.80
CA VAL A 13 4.91 7.36 6.67
C VAL A 13 4.10 8.54 7.17
N VAL A 14 3.86 9.50 6.28
CA VAL A 14 3.00 10.66 6.49
C VAL A 14 2.02 10.74 5.33
N GLY A 15 0.76 10.99 5.62
CA GLY A 15 -0.20 11.06 4.53
C GLY A 15 -1.62 11.37 4.96
N TYR A 16 -2.51 11.39 3.95
CA TYR A 16 -3.94 11.62 4.12
C TYR A 16 -4.64 10.30 4.35
N LEU A 17 -5.44 10.20 5.40
CA LEU A 17 -6.15 9.00 5.80
C LEU A 17 -7.64 9.14 5.50
N ARG A 18 -8.23 8.11 4.89
CA ARG A 18 -9.68 7.93 4.78
C ARG A 18 -10.07 6.50 5.14
N HIS A 19 -11.28 6.37 5.64
CA HIS A 19 -11.88 5.10 5.97
C HIS A 19 -12.68 4.58 4.78
N PHE A 20 -12.54 3.27 4.48
CA PHE A 20 -13.21 2.63 3.35
C PHE A 20 -13.90 1.33 3.75
N HIS A 21 -14.86 0.94 2.93
CA HIS A 21 -15.53 -0.35 3.00
C HIS A 21 -15.09 -1.21 1.80
N ASN A 22 -14.88 -2.51 2.05
CA ASN A 22 -14.38 -3.43 1.01
C ASN A 22 -15.24 -3.43 -0.26
N ASP A 23 -16.56 -3.27 -0.11
CA ASP A 23 -17.50 -3.31 -1.25
C ASP A 23 -17.28 -2.19 -2.26
N THR A 24 -16.78 -1.04 -1.81
CA THR A 24 -16.68 0.16 -2.63
C THR A 24 -15.26 0.65 -2.80
N SER A 25 -14.30 0.14 -2.04
CA SER A 25 -12.93 0.65 -2.00
C SER A 25 -12.23 0.60 -3.36
N TYR A 26 -12.46 -0.44 -4.14
CA TYR A 26 -11.80 -0.60 -5.44
C TYR A 26 -12.24 0.45 -6.47
N GLU A 27 -13.37 1.11 -6.26
CA GLU A 27 -13.82 2.25 -7.06
C GLU A 27 -13.42 3.59 -6.44
N LEU A 28 -13.58 3.71 -5.12
CA LEU A 28 -13.39 4.98 -4.42
C LEU A 28 -11.93 5.33 -4.20
N ILE A 29 -11.05 4.35 -3.98
CA ILE A 29 -9.63 4.62 -3.75
C ILE A 29 -8.95 5.21 -5.01
N PRO A 30 -9.09 4.61 -6.21
CA PRO A 30 -8.54 5.24 -7.41
C PRO A 30 -9.10 6.64 -7.68
N ALA A 31 -10.39 6.84 -7.44
CA ALA A 31 -11.02 8.16 -7.60
C ALA A 31 -10.43 9.19 -6.62
N TRP A 32 -10.17 8.78 -5.40
CA TRP A 32 -9.55 9.65 -4.39
C TRP A 32 -8.12 10.01 -4.75
N TRP A 33 -7.32 9.05 -5.24
CA TRP A 33 -5.98 9.33 -5.76
C TRP A 33 -6.01 10.39 -6.85
N GLN A 34 -6.92 10.26 -7.80
CA GLN A 34 -7.06 11.22 -8.89
C GLN A 34 -7.43 12.61 -8.36
N GLU A 35 -8.40 12.69 -7.44
CA GLU A 35 -8.81 13.94 -6.80
C GLU A 35 -7.64 14.63 -6.11
N MET A 36 -6.85 13.87 -5.32
CA MET A 36 -5.72 14.43 -4.58
C MET A 36 -4.61 14.90 -5.52
N MET A 37 -4.35 14.20 -6.60
CA MET A 37 -3.36 14.62 -7.59
C MET A 37 -3.82 15.88 -8.33
N GLU A 38 -5.09 15.98 -8.69
CA GLU A 38 -5.66 17.16 -9.35
C GLU A 38 -5.63 18.40 -8.45
N GLN A 39 -5.82 18.22 -7.16
CA GLN A 39 -5.74 19.30 -6.17
C GLN A 39 -4.30 19.74 -5.88
N GLY A 40 -3.31 19.00 -6.35
CA GLY A 40 -1.91 19.33 -6.11
C GLY A 40 -1.49 19.09 -4.67
N MET A 41 -1.74 17.90 -4.14
CA MET A 41 -1.32 17.55 -2.78
C MET A 41 0.18 17.73 -2.58
N PRO A 42 0.64 18.09 -1.36
CA PRO A 42 2.05 18.33 -1.07
C PRO A 42 2.87 17.04 -0.88
N LEU A 43 2.35 15.90 -1.33
CA LEU A 43 3.01 14.60 -1.27
C LEU A 43 3.26 14.08 -2.68
N ASP A 44 4.31 13.25 -2.82
CA ASP A 44 4.62 12.57 -4.08
C ASP A 44 3.68 11.38 -4.34
N GLY A 45 3.15 10.78 -3.28
CA GLY A 45 2.31 9.59 -3.39
C GLY A 45 3.11 8.32 -3.62
N GLU A 46 4.16 8.11 -2.82
CA GLU A 46 4.99 6.92 -2.92
C GLU A 46 4.26 5.65 -2.50
N PHE A 47 3.34 5.75 -1.54
CA PHE A 47 2.68 4.62 -0.92
C PHE A 47 1.16 4.77 -0.87
N GLY A 48 0.48 3.63 -1.01
CA GLY A 48 -0.86 3.43 -0.51
C GLY A 48 -0.78 2.46 0.66
N VAL A 49 -1.27 2.84 1.82
CA VAL A 49 -1.17 2.02 3.04
C VAL A 49 -2.55 1.57 3.47
N CYS A 50 -2.84 0.27 3.34
CA CYS A 50 -4.05 -0.34 3.91
C CYS A 50 -3.71 -0.79 5.32
N ILE A 51 -4.45 -0.32 6.31
CA ILE A 51 -4.13 -0.54 7.71
C ILE A 51 -5.41 -0.64 8.55
N ASP A 52 -5.31 -1.27 9.69
CA ASP A 52 -6.39 -1.36 10.68
C ASP A 52 -7.68 -1.94 10.12
N ALA A 53 -7.58 -2.99 9.30
CA ALA A 53 -8.75 -3.69 8.79
C ALA A 53 -9.54 -4.33 9.94
N ASP A 54 -10.86 -4.11 9.93
CA ASP A 54 -11.78 -4.68 10.90
C ASP A 54 -13.08 -5.07 10.18
N GLY A 55 -13.29 -6.37 10.04
CA GLY A 55 -14.41 -6.88 9.26
C GLY A 55 -14.30 -6.50 7.79
N CYS A 56 -15.30 -5.75 7.31
CA CYS A 56 -15.35 -5.28 5.92
C CYS A 56 -14.82 -3.86 5.73
N GLU A 57 -14.22 -3.29 6.75
CA GLU A 57 -13.77 -1.90 6.76
C GLU A 57 -12.27 -1.80 7.02
N PHE A 58 -11.64 -0.75 6.54
CA PHE A 58 -10.23 -0.50 6.77
C PHE A 58 -9.90 0.98 6.56
N ASP A 59 -8.75 1.39 7.07
CA ASP A 59 -8.20 2.71 6.79
C ASP A 59 -7.19 2.62 5.64
N TYR A 60 -7.14 3.65 4.83
CA TYR A 60 -6.20 3.77 3.71
C TYR A 60 -5.53 5.13 3.77
N ILE A 61 -4.20 5.14 3.60
CA ILE A 61 -3.41 6.37 3.64
C ILE A 61 -2.72 6.55 2.30
N ILE A 62 -2.93 7.71 1.66
CA ILE A 62 -2.08 8.15 0.55
C ILE A 62 -0.86 8.80 1.21
N ALA A 63 0.33 8.21 1.05
CA ALA A 63 1.45 8.52 1.92
C ALA A 63 2.78 8.65 1.19
N ASP A 64 3.69 9.32 1.88
CA ASP A 64 5.12 9.35 1.58
C ASP A 64 5.90 8.83 2.78
N ARG A 65 7.14 8.44 2.54
CA ARG A 65 8.07 8.13 3.62
C ARG A 65 8.29 9.40 4.46
N TYR A 66 8.29 9.23 5.78
CA TYR A 66 8.42 10.33 6.72
C TYR A 66 9.65 10.15 7.59
N THR A 67 10.43 11.24 7.73
CA THR A 67 11.53 11.29 8.70
C THR A 67 11.04 12.05 9.93
N PRO A 68 11.03 11.42 11.12
CA PRO A 68 10.60 12.10 12.36
C PRO A 68 11.32 13.44 12.56
N GLY A 69 10.55 14.45 12.95
CA GLY A 69 11.05 15.81 13.12
C GLY A 69 10.80 16.74 11.92
N GLN A 70 10.43 16.21 10.77
CA GLN A 70 10.02 17.05 9.63
C GLN A 70 8.61 17.60 9.84
N PRO A 71 8.28 18.77 9.24
CA PRO A 71 6.93 19.30 9.29
C PRO A 71 5.91 18.33 8.70
N ILE A 72 4.74 18.24 9.33
CA ILE A 72 3.63 17.43 8.88
C ILE A 72 2.65 18.33 8.14
N PRO A 73 2.34 18.08 6.85
CA PRO A 73 1.35 18.88 6.13
C PRO A 73 -0.02 18.87 6.82
N ASP A 74 -0.75 19.97 6.71
CA ASP A 74 -2.08 20.08 7.30
C ASP A 74 -2.99 18.96 6.79
N GLY A 75 -3.72 18.34 7.71
CA GLY A 75 -4.64 17.24 7.40
C GLY A 75 -3.98 15.87 7.28
N CYS A 76 -2.66 15.79 7.40
CA CYS A 76 -1.94 14.52 7.37
C CYS A 76 -1.79 13.89 8.75
N VAL A 77 -1.67 12.58 8.75
CA VAL A 77 -1.32 11.77 9.93
C VAL A 77 0.01 11.08 9.68
N THR A 78 0.64 10.62 10.74
CA THR A 78 1.85 9.79 10.66
C THR A 78 1.56 8.40 11.22
N ARG A 79 2.25 7.40 10.67
CA ARG A 79 2.19 6.02 11.17
C ARG A 79 3.57 5.40 11.09
N GLU A 80 3.90 4.59 12.08
CA GLU A 80 5.08 3.74 12.03
C GLU A 80 4.70 2.39 11.41
N ILE A 81 5.48 1.95 10.44
CA ILE A 81 5.31 0.65 9.79
C ILE A 81 6.34 -0.30 10.42
N PRO A 82 5.90 -1.39 11.07
CA PRO A 82 6.80 -2.30 11.76
C PRO A 82 7.79 -2.96 10.80
N GLY A 83 9.03 -3.05 11.24
CA GLY A 83 10.06 -3.80 10.51
C GLY A 83 9.83 -5.30 10.56
N GLY A 84 10.50 -6.03 9.70
CA GLY A 84 10.42 -7.48 9.61
C GLY A 84 10.38 -7.96 8.18
N MET A 85 9.87 -9.18 7.98
CA MET A 85 9.81 -9.80 6.66
C MET A 85 8.58 -9.32 5.88
N TRP A 86 8.79 -9.19 4.58
CA TRP A 86 7.75 -8.81 3.63
C TRP A 86 7.80 -9.73 2.42
N ALA A 87 6.64 -10.15 1.96
CA ALA A 87 6.49 -10.70 0.61
C ALA A 87 6.19 -9.54 -0.34
N VAL A 88 7.01 -9.38 -1.37
CA VAL A 88 6.93 -8.28 -2.32
C VAL A 88 6.51 -8.82 -3.67
N PHE A 89 5.37 -8.33 -4.17
CA PHE A 89 4.77 -8.78 -5.42
C PHE A 89 4.89 -7.67 -6.46
N PRO A 90 5.79 -7.83 -7.47
CA PRO A 90 5.88 -6.83 -8.54
C PRO A 90 4.61 -6.80 -9.39
N CYS A 91 4.23 -5.61 -9.81
CA CYS A 91 3.07 -5.41 -10.69
C CYS A 91 3.22 -4.09 -11.47
N THR A 92 2.18 -3.74 -12.20
CA THR A 92 2.03 -2.43 -12.83
C THR A 92 0.73 -1.79 -12.35
N LEU A 93 0.50 -0.53 -12.66
CA LEU A 93 -0.77 0.11 -12.32
C LEU A 93 -1.96 -0.65 -12.94
N ALA A 94 -1.80 -1.14 -14.17
CA ALA A 94 -2.84 -1.92 -14.85
C ALA A 94 -3.16 -3.25 -14.17
N THR A 95 -2.19 -3.87 -13.51
CA THR A 95 -2.34 -5.21 -12.92
C THR A 95 -2.45 -5.20 -11.40
N LEU A 96 -2.31 -4.05 -10.76
CA LEU A 96 -2.24 -3.94 -9.30
C LEU A 96 -3.44 -4.57 -8.59
N GLN A 97 -4.66 -4.26 -9.03
CA GLN A 97 -5.86 -4.82 -8.40
C GLN A 97 -5.96 -6.34 -8.57
N ASP A 98 -5.60 -6.84 -9.74
CA ASP A 98 -5.60 -8.28 -10.00
C ASP A 98 -4.57 -9.01 -9.13
N VAL A 99 -3.36 -8.48 -9.06
CA VAL A 99 -2.30 -9.05 -8.21
C VAL A 99 -2.71 -8.99 -6.73
N ASN A 100 -3.28 -7.89 -6.30
CA ASN A 100 -3.77 -7.75 -4.93
C ASN A 100 -4.84 -8.80 -4.58
N THR A 101 -5.80 -9.00 -5.47
CA THR A 101 -6.84 -10.00 -5.29
C THR A 101 -6.26 -11.41 -5.19
N LYS A 102 -5.34 -11.74 -6.08
CA LYS A 102 -4.66 -13.05 -6.08
C LYS A 102 -3.80 -13.26 -4.84
N MET A 103 -3.13 -12.22 -4.37
CA MET A 103 -2.33 -12.28 -3.16
C MET A 103 -3.17 -12.67 -1.94
N TRP A 104 -4.30 -11.99 -1.75
CA TRP A 104 -5.16 -12.22 -0.60
C TRP A 104 -6.02 -13.48 -0.71
N ARG A 105 -6.56 -13.74 -1.89
CA ARG A 105 -7.49 -14.85 -2.12
C ARG A 105 -6.79 -16.18 -2.32
N ASP A 106 -5.69 -16.19 -3.08
CA ASP A 106 -5.06 -17.42 -3.53
C ASP A 106 -3.70 -17.68 -2.86
N TRP A 107 -2.80 -16.70 -2.88
CA TRP A 107 -1.43 -16.91 -2.41
C TRP A 107 -1.35 -17.10 -0.89
N LEU A 108 -1.93 -16.18 -0.13
CA LEU A 108 -1.82 -16.22 1.35
C LEU A 108 -2.50 -17.46 1.93
N PRO A 109 -3.75 -17.80 1.55
CA PRO A 109 -4.40 -19.01 2.09
C PRO A 109 -3.68 -20.30 1.74
N ALA A 110 -3.02 -20.37 0.59
CA ALA A 110 -2.29 -21.56 0.15
C ALA A 110 -0.85 -21.61 0.68
N CYS A 111 -0.34 -20.53 1.25
CA CYS A 111 1.04 -20.45 1.71
C CYS A 111 1.21 -21.24 3.01
N ARG A 112 2.16 -22.19 3.02
CA ARG A 112 2.48 -22.99 4.20
C ARG A 112 3.75 -22.54 4.90
N GLU A 113 4.58 -21.75 4.23
CA GLU A 113 5.86 -21.29 4.75
C GLU A 113 5.73 -20.03 5.59
N TYR A 114 4.73 -19.20 5.26
CA TYR A 114 4.55 -17.88 5.87
C TYR A 114 3.10 -17.65 6.26
N ARG A 115 2.92 -16.75 7.23
CA ARG A 115 1.62 -16.24 7.64
C ARG A 115 1.70 -14.72 7.78
N LEU A 116 0.54 -14.06 7.77
CA LEU A 116 0.45 -12.62 8.01
C LEU A 116 0.90 -12.30 9.44
N ARG A 117 1.82 -11.33 9.60
CA ARG A 117 2.31 -10.93 10.93
C ARG A 117 1.72 -9.63 11.45
N TYR A 118 1.13 -8.80 10.57
CA TYR A 118 0.62 -7.49 10.95
C TYR A 118 -0.55 -7.11 10.06
N ASN A 119 -1.53 -6.40 10.63
CA ASN A 119 -2.75 -6.02 9.92
C ASN A 119 -2.52 -4.79 9.06
N CYS A 120 -1.77 -4.97 7.98
CA CYS A 120 -1.40 -3.91 7.06
C CYS A 120 -0.93 -4.55 5.75
N ASN A 121 -1.13 -3.85 4.66
CA ASN A 121 -0.38 -4.09 3.43
C ASN A 121 -0.12 -2.76 2.74
N LEU A 122 0.94 -2.70 1.95
CA LEU A 122 1.33 -1.49 1.27
C LEU A 122 1.35 -1.68 -0.23
N GLU A 123 0.99 -0.61 -0.93
CA GLU A 123 1.25 -0.42 -2.34
C GLU A 123 2.42 0.55 -2.44
N PHE A 124 3.45 0.18 -3.16
CA PHE A 124 4.59 1.05 -3.43
C PHE A 124 4.62 1.41 -4.89
N TYR A 125 4.73 2.70 -5.20
CA TYR A 125 4.68 3.22 -6.56
C TYR A 125 6.05 3.76 -6.98
N TYR A 126 6.55 3.22 -8.09
CA TYR A 126 7.70 3.78 -8.78
C TYR A 126 7.29 5.04 -9.56
N PRO A 127 8.26 5.83 -10.06
CA PRO A 127 7.92 7.00 -10.85
C PRO A 127 7.01 6.66 -12.03
N LEU A 128 6.04 7.55 -12.28
CA LEU A 128 5.05 7.37 -13.33
C LEU A 128 5.70 7.34 -14.70
N ASN A 129 5.35 6.34 -15.52
CA ASN A 129 5.69 6.32 -16.94
C ASN A 129 4.67 7.21 -17.67
N LYS A 130 5.07 8.42 -18.00
CA LYS A 130 4.17 9.42 -18.60
C LYS A 130 3.74 9.07 -20.03
N GLU A 131 4.51 8.24 -20.73
CA GLU A 131 4.17 7.82 -22.09
C GLU A 131 3.11 6.72 -22.10
N ASP A 132 3.12 5.88 -21.07
CA ASP A 132 2.19 4.77 -20.91
C ASP A 132 1.90 4.57 -19.42
N PRO A 133 1.04 5.41 -18.81
CA PRO A 133 0.77 5.35 -17.37
C PRO A 133 0.39 3.97 -16.83
N PRO A 134 -0.45 3.15 -17.53
CA PRO A 134 -0.80 1.82 -17.03
C PRO A 134 0.38 0.87 -16.87
N SER A 135 1.48 1.07 -17.62
CA SER A 135 2.70 0.25 -17.52
C SER A 135 3.64 0.67 -16.40
N SER A 136 3.32 1.73 -15.68
CA SER A 136 4.13 2.20 -14.55
C SER A 136 4.27 1.10 -13.52
N LYS A 137 5.49 0.90 -13.02
CA LYS A 137 5.80 -0.16 -12.06
C LYS A 137 5.25 0.16 -10.69
N ALA A 138 4.82 -0.88 -9.99
CA ALA A 138 4.40 -0.82 -8.60
C ALA A 138 4.74 -2.14 -7.92
N GLU A 139 4.58 -2.16 -6.62
CA GLU A 139 4.76 -3.37 -5.81
C GLU A 139 3.67 -3.43 -4.76
N LEU A 140 3.27 -4.65 -4.41
CA LEU A 140 2.44 -4.91 -3.24
C LEU A 140 3.33 -5.56 -2.17
N TRP A 141 3.30 -5.02 -0.98
CA TRP A 141 4.08 -5.51 0.17
C TRP A 141 3.14 -6.09 1.21
N LEU A 142 3.31 -7.38 1.49
CA LEU A 142 2.53 -8.09 2.49
C LEU A 142 3.43 -8.46 3.67
N PRO A 143 3.14 -8.00 4.90
CA PRO A 143 3.97 -8.32 6.06
C PRO A 143 3.76 -9.77 6.47
N ILE A 144 4.83 -10.54 6.51
CA ILE A 144 4.79 -11.96 6.78
C ILE A 144 5.76 -12.35 7.89
N THR A 145 5.56 -13.56 8.42
CA THR A 145 6.45 -14.20 9.36
C THR A 145 6.43 -15.69 9.06
N PRO A 146 7.49 -16.45 9.43
CA PRO A 146 7.45 -17.90 9.28
C PRO A 146 6.23 -18.51 9.99
N ALA A 147 5.61 -19.44 9.29
CA ALA A 147 4.42 -20.12 9.79
C ALA A 147 4.72 -21.04 10.96
#